data_5f6bc59e762aae8e5de831b07f24c2fb
#
_entry.id   5f6bc59e762aae8e5de831b07f24c2fb
#
_cell.length_a   1.000
_cell.length_b   1.000
_cell.length_c   1.000
_cell.angle_alpha   90.00
_cell.angle_beta   90.00
_cell.angle_gamma   90.00
#
_symmetry.space_group_name_H-M   'P 1'
#
loop_
_entity.id
_entity.type
_entity.pdbx_description
1 polymer ?
#
loop_
_entity_poly.entity_id
_entity_poly.type
_entity_poly.pdbx_seq_one_letter_code
_entity_poly.pdbx_strand_id
1 'polypeptide(L)'
;MTFKQSSIGTVVSEKPTSVKNARTPAQQRQRMKWVNMVRHYSGIAPLLSMGFEKKAPGVTDYNMFVKVNASNIPVYMSKTLADAGACIAAPYQLTQGTVTSINVSGTGADSKTNIALASLAITAQTTVAEFSNAVVLNNPEFNYGEKISFFDITQKMNDETQVPYCVFKAYNVVLDKENQAKLWDVAGKAGFASVDGFLGFGGDSSHGGGCFAWVHSVKKNGKTKVSTQYLIDNNPLLEEYITEEAYDKAVKSYGGSNTVFLSPERQSETGSTGGSSQDTENSGTPGGGGSGSTDGSGSDSGSQGSGGSDSGSDEEGGGLGA
;
A
#
# COMPACT_ATOMS: atom_id res chain seq x y z
N MET A 1 12.22 31.03 -9.49
CA MET A 1 12.89 29.73 -9.33
C MET A 1 12.60 29.17 -7.96
N THR A 2 12.32 27.87 -7.86
CA THR A 2 12.11 27.17 -6.59
C THR A 2 13.21 26.15 -6.41
N PHE A 3 13.92 26.21 -5.28
CA PHE A 3 14.95 25.25 -4.92
C PHE A 3 14.31 24.18 -3.99
N LYS A 4 14.44 22.91 -4.36
CA LYS A 4 14.02 21.79 -3.51
C LYS A 4 15.22 20.91 -3.18
N GLN A 5 15.49 20.73 -1.90
CA GLN A 5 16.45 19.75 -1.43
C GLN A 5 15.83 18.37 -1.54
N SER A 6 16.49 17.47 -2.26
CA SER A 6 16.11 16.06 -2.39
C SER A 6 17.21 15.18 -1.81
N SER A 7 16.90 13.93 -1.48
CA SER A 7 17.88 12.93 -1.04
C SER A 7 18.98 12.63 -2.07
N ILE A 8 18.79 13.02 -3.32
CA ILE A 8 19.74 12.85 -4.44
C ILE A 8 20.35 14.19 -4.91
N GLY A 9 20.09 15.30 -4.21
CA GLY A 9 20.68 16.60 -4.52
C GLY A 9 19.67 17.74 -4.55
N THR A 10 20.14 18.94 -4.85
CA THR A 10 19.31 20.14 -5.00
C THR A 10 18.71 20.21 -6.39
N VAL A 11 17.39 20.17 -6.47
CA VAL A 11 16.64 20.34 -7.71
C VAL A 11 16.17 21.79 -7.83
N VAL A 12 16.55 22.44 -8.90
CA VAL A 12 16.09 23.79 -9.26
C VAL A 12 14.99 23.67 -10.30
N SER A 13 13.81 24.22 -10.00
CA SER A 13 12.70 24.23 -10.94
C SER A 13 12.12 25.64 -11.06
N GLU A 14 11.65 25.96 -12.26
CA GLU A 14 10.87 27.16 -12.45
C GLU A 14 9.49 26.99 -11.79
N LYS A 15 9.00 28.04 -11.13
CA LYS A 15 7.66 28.00 -10.55
C LYS A 15 6.65 28.03 -11.70
N PRO A 16 5.81 27.01 -11.86
CA PRO A 16 4.81 27.03 -12.91
C PRO A 16 3.85 28.21 -12.70
N THR A 17 3.67 29.03 -13.71
CA THR A 17 2.76 30.20 -13.70
C THR A 17 1.29 29.76 -13.72
N SER A 18 0.99 28.63 -14.33
CA SER A 18 -0.32 27.99 -14.25
C SER A 18 -0.20 26.46 -14.33
N VAL A 19 -0.95 25.76 -13.50
CA VAL A 19 -1.05 24.29 -13.55
C VAL A 19 -2.43 23.94 -14.05
N LYS A 20 -2.53 23.52 -15.31
CA LYS A 20 -3.79 22.96 -15.83
C LYS A 20 -3.97 21.54 -15.29
N ASN A 21 -5.00 21.35 -14.49
CA ASN A 21 -5.41 20.02 -14.08
C ASN A 21 -6.26 19.41 -15.22
N ALA A 22 -5.65 18.56 -16.01
CA ALA A 22 -6.25 18.05 -17.24
C ALA A 22 -7.49 17.15 -17.00
N ARG A 23 -7.70 16.64 -15.78
CA ARG A 23 -8.82 15.74 -15.39
C ARG A 23 -9.12 14.67 -16.44
N THR A 24 -8.08 14.08 -17.02
CA THR A 24 -8.26 13.01 -18.00
C THR A 24 -8.92 11.78 -17.35
N PRO A 25 -9.62 10.94 -18.12
CA PRO A 25 -10.21 9.70 -17.59
C PRO A 25 -9.22 8.82 -16.83
N ALA A 26 -8.00 8.68 -17.35
CA ALA A 26 -6.94 7.92 -16.69
C ALA A 26 -6.54 8.52 -15.33
N GLN A 27 -6.43 9.85 -15.23
CA GLN A 27 -6.14 10.52 -13.95
C GLN A 27 -7.27 10.34 -12.93
N GLN A 28 -8.52 10.42 -13.38
CA GLN A 28 -9.67 10.23 -12.47
C GLN A 28 -9.74 8.80 -11.93
N ARG A 29 -9.52 7.78 -12.80
CA ARG A 29 -9.41 6.38 -12.38
C ARG A 29 -8.33 6.17 -11.31
N GLN A 30 -7.18 6.81 -11.47
CA GLN A 30 -6.12 6.74 -10.45
C GLN A 30 -6.55 7.43 -9.15
N ARG A 31 -7.19 8.58 -9.20
CA ARG A 31 -7.64 9.30 -8.01
C ARG A 31 -8.61 8.48 -7.16
N MET A 32 -9.57 7.78 -7.78
CA MET A 32 -10.53 6.96 -7.06
C MET A 32 -9.88 5.88 -6.19
N LYS A 33 -8.77 5.29 -6.66
CA LYS A 33 -8.01 4.26 -5.94
C LYS A 33 -6.98 4.85 -4.99
N TRP A 34 -6.37 5.97 -5.39
CA TRP A 34 -5.22 6.57 -4.71
C TRP A 34 -5.55 7.11 -3.32
N VAL A 35 -6.72 7.73 -3.19
CA VAL A 35 -7.11 8.41 -1.95
C VAL A 35 -7.08 7.47 -0.75
N ASN A 36 -7.64 6.28 -0.88
CA ASN A 36 -7.65 5.29 0.21
C ASN A 36 -6.24 4.82 0.57
N MET A 37 -5.39 4.50 -0.42
CA MET A 37 -4.00 4.10 -0.18
C MET A 37 -3.21 5.18 0.55
N VAL A 38 -3.34 6.44 0.13
CA VAL A 38 -2.61 7.57 0.75
C VAL A 38 -3.00 7.72 2.21
N ARG A 39 -4.29 7.66 2.51
CA ARG A 39 -4.80 7.77 3.89
C ARG A 39 -4.39 6.61 4.75
N HIS A 40 -4.49 5.41 4.20
CA HIS A 40 -4.06 4.19 4.87
C HIS A 40 -2.56 4.25 5.23
N TYR A 41 -1.70 4.65 4.27
CA TYR A 41 -0.29 4.84 4.53
C TYR A 41 -0.03 5.94 5.57
N SER A 42 -0.73 7.06 5.49
CA SER A 42 -0.55 8.17 6.45
C SER A 42 -0.88 7.74 7.89
N GLY A 43 -1.85 6.86 8.08
CA GLY A 43 -2.18 6.30 9.39
C GLY A 43 -1.15 5.28 9.90
N ILE A 44 -0.58 4.48 9.00
CA ILE A 44 0.38 3.42 9.35
C ILE A 44 1.81 3.95 9.50
N ALA A 45 2.24 4.91 8.69
CA ALA A 45 3.62 5.36 8.60
C ALA A 45 4.25 5.74 9.96
N PRO A 46 3.56 6.44 10.88
CA PRO A 46 4.11 6.75 12.20
C PRO A 46 4.35 5.52 13.08
N LEU A 47 3.70 4.40 12.77
CA LEU A 47 3.74 3.17 13.55
C LEU A 47 4.80 2.18 13.04
N LEU A 48 5.28 2.37 11.80
CA LEU A 48 6.27 1.50 11.17
C LEU A 48 7.70 1.93 11.52
N SER A 49 8.48 1.01 12.07
CA SER A 49 9.92 1.22 12.26
C SER A 49 10.72 1.06 10.95
N MET A 50 10.23 0.23 10.05
CA MET A 50 10.73 -0.03 8.70
C MET A 50 9.59 -0.63 7.89
N GLY A 51 9.30 -0.07 6.71
CA GLY A 51 8.31 -0.64 5.79
C GLY A 51 8.97 -1.52 4.70
N PHE A 52 9.96 -0.98 4.01
CA PHE A 52 10.54 -1.64 2.82
C PHE A 52 12.06 -1.59 2.89
N GLU A 53 12.71 -2.76 2.85
CA GLU A 53 14.17 -2.87 2.99
C GLU A 53 14.92 -2.46 1.72
N LYS A 54 14.49 -2.93 0.58
CA LYS A 54 15.18 -2.70 -0.71
C LYS A 54 14.52 -1.54 -1.45
N LYS A 55 15.17 -0.38 -1.38
CA LYS A 55 14.70 0.84 -2.07
C LYS A 55 15.84 1.40 -2.93
N ALA A 56 15.50 1.83 -4.15
CA ALA A 56 16.43 2.60 -4.96
C ALA A 56 16.72 3.96 -4.29
N PRO A 57 17.87 4.58 -4.54
CA PRO A 57 18.16 5.91 -4.04
C PRO A 57 17.03 6.90 -4.36
N GLY A 58 16.62 7.69 -3.37
CA GLY A 58 15.53 8.65 -3.50
C GLY A 58 14.11 8.09 -3.40
N VAL A 59 13.94 6.76 -3.30
CA VAL A 59 12.62 6.13 -3.12
C VAL A 59 12.29 6.03 -1.63
N THR A 60 11.13 6.56 -1.25
CA THR A 60 10.62 6.52 0.13
C THR A 60 9.78 5.27 0.38
N ASP A 61 9.50 4.94 1.65
CA ASP A 61 8.55 3.88 2.02
C ASP A 61 7.15 4.15 1.47
N TYR A 62 6.74 5.40 1.42
CA TYR A 62 5.49 5.81 0.76
C TYR A 62 5.44 5.40 -0.71
N ASN A 63 6.50 5.71 -1.47
CA ASN A 63 6.55 5.35 -2.89
C ASN A 63 6.52 3.83 -3.10
N MET A 64 7.19 3.08 -2.22
CA MET A 64 7.15 1.61 -2.26
C MET A 64 5.77 1.08 -1.91
N PHE A 65 5.15 1.59 -0.84
CA PHE A 65 3.80 1.19 -0.45
C PHE A 65 2.79 1.40 -1.59
N VAL A 66 2.81 2.58 -2.20
CA VAL A 66 1.95 2.86 -3.36
C VAL A 66 2.26 1.93 -4.52
N LYS A 67 3.54 1.73 -4.86
CA LYS A 67 3.97 0.87 -5.97
C LYS A 67 3.46 -0.55 -5.83
N VAL A 68 3.59 -1.16 -4.65
CA VAL A 68 3.21 -2.57 -4.44
C VAL A 68 1.70 -2.75 -4.30
N ASN A 69 0.97 -1.70 -3.88
CA ASN A 69 -0.47 -1.79 -3.61
C ASN A 69 -1.36 -1.21 -4.72
N ALA A 70 -0.81 -0.42 -5.65
CA ALA A 70 -1.60 0.26 -6.68
C ALA A 70 -2.41 -0.68 -7.60
N SER A 71 -1.93 -1.91 -7.80
CA SER A 71 -2.57 -2.93 -8.63
C SER A 71 -3.26 -4.04 -7.82
N ASN A 72 -3.19 -3.99 -6.49
CA ASN A 72 -3.78 -5.00 -5.62
C ASN A 72 -5.29 -4.81 -5.50
N ILE A 73 -5.82 -4.54 -4.34
CA ILE A 73 -7.25 -4.34 -4.14
C ILE A 73 -7.62 -2.89 -4.42
N PRO A 74 -8.40 -2.60 -5.47
CA PRO A 74 -8.87 -1.26 -5.75
C PRO A 74 -10.05 -0.92 -4.82
N VAL A 75 -9.86 0.03 -3.92
CA VAL A 75 -10.94 0.62 -3.15
C VAL A 75 -11.46 1.84 -3.89
N TYR A 76 -12.70 1.77 -4.40
CA TYR A 76 -13.30 2.83 -5.19
C TYR A 76 -13.96 3.89 -4.32
N MET A 77 -13.24 4.98 -4.10
CA MET A 77 -13.71 6.08 -3.25
C MET A 77 -14.40 7.16 -4.06
N SER A 78 -15.66 7.46 -3.74
CA SER A 78 -16.36 8.61 -4.34
C SER A 78 -15.70 9.92 -3.94
N LYS A 79 -15.86 10.96 -4.77
CA LYS A 79 -15.28 12.28 -4.49
C LYS A 79 -15.79 12.84 -3.16
N THR A 80 -17.08 12.69 -2.86
CA THR A 80 -17.68 13.16 -1.62
C THR A 80 -17.03 12.50 -0.40
N LEU A 81 -16.89 11.18 -0.40
CA LEU A 81 -16.22 10.45 0.67
C LEU A 81 -14.72 10.79 0.76
N ALA A 82 -14.07 10.94 -0.40
CA ALA A 82 -12.69 11.39 -0.46
C ALA A 82 -12.50 12.78 0.17
N ASP A 83 -13.35 13.74 -0.15
CA ASP A 83 -13.29 15.08 0.42
C ASP A 83 -13.63 15.09 1.91
N ALA A 84 -14.55 14.23 2.36
CA ALA A 84 -14.95 14.06 3.76
C ALA A 84 -13.92 13.32 4.64
N GLY A 85 -12.87 12.80 4.08
CA GLY A 85 -11.84 12.16 4.89
C GLY A 85 -12.00 10.64 5.06
N ALA A 86 -12.86 9.98 4.28
CA ALA A 86 -13.12 8.55 4.39
C ALA A 86 -11.85 7.68 4.22
N CYS A 87 -11.75 6.62 5.00
CA CYS A 87 -10.72 5.60 4.90
C CYS A 87 -11.34 4.22 5.12
N ILE A 88 -11.07 3.29 4.21
CA ILE A 88 -11.53 1.90 4.28
C ILE A 88 -10.33 1.01 4.55
N ALA A 89 -10.41 0.19 5.60
CA ALA A 89 -9.41 -0.82 5.89
C ALA A 89 -9.40 -1.86 4.77
N ALA A 90 -8.22 -2.12 4.20
CA ALA A 90 -8.05 -3.01 3.07
C ALA A 90 -6.73 -3.81 3.22
N PRO A 91 -6.64 -5.03 2.66
CA PRO A 91 -5.52 -5.94 2.82
C PRO A 91 -4.28 -5.54 2.01
N TYR A 92 -3.80 -4.33 2.23
CA TYR A 92 -2.59 -3.83 1.60
C TYR A 92 -1.35 -4.54 2.11
N GLN A 93 -0.34 -4.65 1.23
CA GLN A 93 1.00 -5.06 1.65
C GLN A 93 1.59 -3.98 2.56
N LEU A 94 1.86 -4.37 3.81
CA LEU A 94 2.33 -3.48 4.87
C LEU A 94 3.84 -3.31 4.85
N THR A 95 4.56 -4.42 4.71
CA THR A 95 6.03 -4.46 4.75
C THR A 95 6.59 -5.37 3.65
N GLN A 96 7.86 -5.14 3.30
CA GLN A 96 8.63 -6.01 2.40
C GLN A 96 10.08 -6.08 2.85
N GLY A 97 10.51 -7.26 3.24
CA GLY A 97 11.86 -7.45 3.74
C GLY A 97 12.39 -8.86 3.54
N THR A 98 13.48 -9.16 4.25
CA THR A 98 14.26 -10.40 4.10
C THR A 98 14.13 -11.33 5.30
N VAL A 99 13.46 -10.91 6.36
CA VAL A 99 13.17 -11.76 7.51
C VAL A 99 12.05 -12.75 7.14
N THR A 100 12.08 -13.95 7.71
CA THR A 100 11.05 -14.96 7.48
C THR A 100 9.67 -14.41 7.75
N SER A 101 8.76 -14.62 6.80
CA SER A 101 7.39 -14.13 6.89
C SER A 101 6.59 -14.91 7.92
N ILE A 102 5.72 -14.21 8.64
CA ILE A 102 4.73 -14.83 9.50
C ILE A 102 3.53 -15.18 8.62
N ASN A 103 3.29 -16.47 8.42
CA ASN A 103 2.16 -16.95 7.66
C ASN A 103 0.93 -17.03 8.57
N VAL A 104 -0.23 -16.65 8.05
CA VAL A 104 -1.48 -16.67 8.80
C VAL A 104 -2.47 -17.58 8.08
N SER A 105 -3.21 -18.35 8.85
CA SER A 105 -4.31 -19.21 8.40
C SER A 105 -5.57 -18.94 9.23
N GLY A 106 -6.73 -19.27 8.69
CA GLY A 106 -8.03 -18.93 9.29
C GLY A 106 -8.48 -17.52 8.92
N THR A 107 -9.66 -17.13 9.41
CA THR A 107 -10.30 -15.84 9.17
C THR A 107 -10.87 -15.27 10.46
N GLY A 108 -10.91 -13.95 10.60
CA GLY A 108 -11.47 -13.28 11.77
C GLY A 108 -10.84 -13.76 13.08
N ALA A 109 -11.67 -14.15 14.04
CA ALA A 109 -11.25 -14.61 15.37
C ALA A 109 -10.48 -15.94 15.35
N ASP A 110 -10.61 -16.74 14.28
CA ASP A 110 -9.90 -18.03 14.14
C ASP A 110 -8.54 -17.87 13.45
N SER A 111 -8.13 -16.65 13.18
CA SER A 111 -6.83 -16.37 12.54
C SER A 111 -5.69 -16.73 13.47
N LYS A 112 -4.81 -17.61 13.00
CA LYS A 112 -3.60 -18.03 13.71
C LYS A 112 -2.37 -17.94 12.81
N THR A 113 -1.26 -17.60 13.42
CA THR A 113 0.04 -17.53 12.75
C THR A 113 0.70 -18.91 12.73
N ASN A 114 1.84 -19.00 12.03
CA ASN A 114 2.73 -20.17 12.12
C ASN A 114 3.67 -20.12 13.34
N ILE A 115 3.52 -19.16 14.26
CA ILE A 115 4.33 -19.05 15.49
C ILE A 115 3.77 -20.01 16.54
N ALA A 116 4.47 -21.11 16.76
CA ALA A 116 4.08 -22.12 17.75
C ALA A 116 4.33 -21.63 19.18
N LEU A 117 3.34 -21.82 20.05
CA LEU A 117 3.40 -21.50 21.47
C LEU A 117 3.48 -22.77 22.34
N ALA A 118 3.51 -23.94 21.71
CA ALA A 118 3.39 -25.24 22.37
C ALA A 118 2.14 -25.32 23.29
N SER A 119 2.35 -25.58 24.59
CA SER A 119 1.26 -25.64 25.58
C SER A 119 0.94 -24.32 26.26
N LEU A 120 1.58 -23.20 25.87
CA LEU A 120 1.31 -21.90 26.50
C LEU A 120 -0.08 -21.39 26.10
N ALA A 121 -0.99 -21.34 27.07
CA ALA A 121 -2.23 -20.61 26.96
C ALA A 121 -2.00 -19.16 27.41
N ILE A 122 -2.09 -18.20 26.49
CA ILE A 122 -1.93 -16.78 26.82
C ILE A 122 -3.15 -16.28 27.58
N THR A 123 -2.92 -15.76 28.77
CA THR A 123 -3.94 -15.21 29.67
C THR A 123 -3.56 -13.82 30.14
N ALA A 124 -4.42 -13.15 30.90
CA ALA A 124 -4.12 -11.86 31.51
C ALA A 124 -2.92 -11.91 32.50
N GLN A 125 -2.52 -13.09 32.96
CA GLN A 125 -1.39 -13.28 33.85
C GLN A 125 -0.08 -13.60 33.14
N THR A 126 -0.14 -13.99 31.87
CA THR A 126 1.04 -14.35 31.08
C THR A 126 2.00 -13.17 30.97
N THR A 127 3.27 -13.42 31.26
CA THR A 127 4.32 -12.40 31.18
C THR A 127 4.95 -12.37 29.78
N VAL A 128 5.65 -11.27 29.46
CA VAL A 128 6.44 -11.17 28.25
C VAL A 128 7.54 -12.24 28.23
N ALA A 129 8.13 -12.58 29.40
CA ALA A 129 9.15 -13.62 29.50
C ALA A 129 8.60 -15.01 29.15
N GLU A 130 7.42 -15.39 29.66
CA GLU A 130 6.77 -16.67 29.34
C GLU A 130 6.44 -16.76 27.85
N PHE A 131 5.87 -15.69 27.28
CA PHE A 131 5.60 -15.60 25.85
C PHE A 131 6.87 -15.71 25.01
N SER A 132 7.92 -14.94 25.36
CA SER A 132 9.20 -14.95 24.64
C SER A 132 9.87 -16.32 24.66
N ASN A 133 9.84 -17.00 25.82
CA ASN A 133 10.36 -18.36 25.94
C ASN A 133 9.58 -19.35 25.06
N ALA A 134 8.25 -19.26 25.06
CA ALA A 134 7.43 -20.12 24.21
C ALA A 134 7.72 -19.91 22.72
N VAL A 135 7.85 -18.64 22.28
CA VAL A 135 8.17 -18.30 20.89
C VAL A 135 9.55 -18.82 20.52
N VAL A 136 10.60 -18.45 21.24
CA VAL A 136 12.01 -18.75 20.87
C VAL A 136 12.32 -20.26 20.95
N LEU A 137 11.75 -20.97 21.91
CA LEU A 137 12.00 -22.40 22.07
C LEU A 137 11.30 -23.28 21.03
N ASN A 138 10.18 -22.81 20.47
CA ASN A 138 9.41 -23.60 19.52
C ASN A 138 9.52 -23.14 18.06
N ASN A 139 10.24 -22.04 17.81
CA ASN A 139 10.37 -21.48 16.45
C ASN A 139 11.84 -21.05 16.22
N PRO A 140 12.61 -21.84 15.49
CA PRO A 140 14.07 -21.62 15.33
C PRO A 140 14.42 -20.33 14.58
N GLU A 141 13.49 -19.72 13.89
CA GLU A 141 13.62 -18.45 13.19
C GLU A 141 13.59 -17.22 14.11
N PHE A 142 13.19 -17.37 15.38
CA PHE A 142 13.12 -16.28 16.34
C PHE A 142 14.24 -16.36 17.38
N ASN A 143 14.73 -15.19 17.80
CA ASN A 143 15.75 -15.07 18.84
C ASN A 143 15.34 -14.00 19.87
N TYR A 144 15.90 -14.09 21.08
CA TYR A 144 15.75 -13.01 22.05
C TYR A 144 16.31 -11.69 21.54
N GLY A 145 15.65 -10.59 21.86
CA GLY A 145 15.96 -9.25 21.37
C GLY A 145 15.30 -8.89 20.04
N GLU A 146 14.73 -9.85 19.33
CA GLU A 146 13.90 -9.60 18.15
C GLU A 146 12.50 -9.11 18.53
N LYS A 147 11.79 -8.53 17.59
CA LYS A 147 10.51 -7.87 17.86
C LYS A 147 9.40 -8.45 17.00
N ILE A 148 8.28 -8.77 17.63
CA ILE A 148 6.99 -9.04 16.99
C ILE A 148 6.10 -7.81 17.18
N SER A 149 5.64 -7.21 16.07
CA SER A 149 4.71 -6.09 16.07
C SER A 149 3.37 -6.56 15.54
N PHE A 150 2.30 -6.26 16.26
CA PHE A 150 0.94 -6.46 15.79
C PHE A 150 0.35 -5.11 15.37
N PHE A 151 -0.08 -5.03 14.12
CA PHE A 151 -0.78 -3.87 13.55
C PHE A 151 -2.27 -4.17 13.56
N ASP A 152 -3.02 -3.25 14.13
CA ASP A 152 -4.47 -3.31 14.25
C ASP A 152 -5.07 -2.06 13.60
N ILE A 153 -5.85 -2.28 12.56
CA ILE A 153 -6.50 -1.23 11.79
C ILE A 153 -7.99 -1.46 11.89
N THR A 154 -8.61 -0.82 12.86
CA THR A 154 -10.04 -0.97 13.13
C THR A 154 -10.86 -0.06 12.23
N GLN A 155 -11.82 -0.64 11.50
CA GLN A 155 -12.81 0.12 10.73
C GLN A 155 -13.84 0.72 11.68
N LYS A 156 -14.14 1.98 11.50
CA LYS A 156 -15.19 2.72 12.24
C LYS A 156 -16.06 3.52 11.27
N MET A 157 -17.25 3.84 11.74
CA MET A 157 -18.16 4.75 11.07
C MET A 157 -18.39 5.97 11.97
N ASN A 158 -18.37 7.16 11.41
CA ASN A 158 -18.75 8.35 12.14
C ASN A 158 -20.28 8.39 12.26
N ASP A 159 -20.80 8.47 13.48
CA ASP A 159 -22.25 8.36 13.75
C ASP A 159 -23.05 9.52 13.15
N GLU A 160 -22.47 10.71 13.07
CA GLU A 160 -23.16 11.91 12.57
C GLU A 160 -23.08 12.01 11.04
N THR A 161 -21.87 11.81 10.48
CA THR A 161 -21.64 12.04 9.05
C THR A 161 -21.75 10.78 8.20
N GLN A 162 -21.82 9.60 8.83
CA GLN A 162 -21.78 8.29 8.18
C GLN A 162 -20.55 8.12 7.27
N VAL A 163 -19.45 8.81 7.59
CA VAL A 163 -18.17 8.69 6.88
C VAL A 163 -17.34 7.60 7.53
N PRO A 164 -16.92 6.57 6.76
CA PRO A 164 -16.06 5.52 7.28
C PRO A 164 -14.64 6.03 7.52
N TYR A 165 -14.04 5.66 8.64
CA TYR A 165 -12.66 5.99 8.97
C TYR A 165 -11.95 4.81 9.63
N CYS A 166 -10.63 4.85 9.64
CA CYS A 166 -9.81 3.82 10.26
C CYS A 166 -9.09 4.35 11.51
N VAL A 167 -9.03 3.52 12.53
CA VAL A 167 -8.17 3.73 13.71
C VAL A 167 -6.96 2.82 13.58
N PHE A 168 -5.77 3.40 13.61
CA PHE A 168 -4.51 2.69 13.43
C PHE A 168 -3.81 2.53 14.76
N LYS A 169 -3.45 1.32 15.13
CA LYS A 169 -2.67 0.99 16.33
C LYS A 169 -1.56 0.00 15.98
N ALA A 170 -0.46 0.06 16.72
CA ALA A 170 0.58 -0.96 16.67
C ALA A 170 1.03 -1.30 18.08
N TYR A 171 1.15 -2.57 18.34
CA TYR A 171 1.63 -3.13 19.59
C TYR A 171 2.95 -3.84 19.33
N ASN A 172 3.95 -3.59 20.16
CA ASN A 172 5.29 -4.10 19.93
C ASN A 172 5.75 -4.92 21.13
N VAL A 173 6.15 -6.16 20.90
CA VAL A 173 6.75 -7.03 21.89
C VAL A 173 8.18 -7.34 21.46
N VAL A 174 9.14 -6.97 22.30
CA VAL A 174 10.52 -7.44 22.18
C VAL A 174 10.61 -8.76 22.93
N LEU A 175 11.14 -9.79 22.27
CA LEU A 175 11.32 -11.12 22.85
C LEU A 175 12.41 -11.05 23.93
N ASP A 176 12.00 -11.05 25.18
CA ASP A 176 12.87 -10.89 26.35
C ASP A 176 12.52 -11.91 27.42
N LYS A 177 13.47 -12.78 27.73
CA LYS A 177 13.32 -13.87 28.73
C LYS A 177 13.26 -13.39 30.17
N GLU A 178 13.61 -12.13 30.43
CA GLU A 178 13.69 -11.56 31.79
C GLU A 178 12.52 -10.59 32.08
N ASN A 179 11.78 -10.17 31.07
CA ASN A 179 10.71 -9.18 31.21
C ASN A 179 9.45 -9.78 31.85
N GLN A 180 9.20 -9.41 33.11
CA GLN A 180 8.07 -9.87 33.90
C GLN A 180 6.78 -9.04 33.75
N ALA A 181 6.77 -8.04 32.87
CA ALA A 181 5.56 -7.28 32.58
C ALA A 181 4.48 -8.20 31.97
N LYS A 182 3.23 -7.92 32.29
CA LYS A 182 2.10 -8.66 31.70
C LYS A 182 2.01 -8.40 30.20
N LEU A 183 1.91 -9.46 29.41
CA LEU A 183 1.90 -9.37 27.94
C LEU A 183 0.77 -8.47 27.44
N TRP A 184 -0.44 -8.64 27.97
CA TRP A 184 -1.58 -7.83 27.51
C TRP A 184 -1.55 -6.38 27.96
N ASP A 185 -0.82 -6.04 29.03
CA ASP A 185 -0.60 -4.65 29.44
C ASP A 185 0.35 -3.94 28.45
N VAL A 186 1.32 -4.68 27.91
CA VAL A 186 2.29 -4.15 26.92
C VAL A 186 1.73 -4.15 25.50
N ALA A 187 1.02 -5.19 25.11
CA ALA A 187 0.71 -5.49 23.71
C ALA A 187 -0.80 -5.64 23.42
N GLY A 188 -1.64 -5.51 24.44
CA GLY A 188 -3.07 -5.74 24.28
C GLY A 188 -3.40 -7.21 23.95
N LYS A 189 -4.68 -7.54 24.02
CA LYS A 189 -5.17 -8.91 23.78
C LYS A 189 -5.29 -9.25 22.29
N ALA A 190 -5.65 -8.27 21.46
CA ALA A 190 -6.11 -8.52 20.08
C ALA A 190 -5.10 -9.31 19.22
N GLY A 191 -3.83 -8.95 19.26
CA GLY A 191 -2.80 -9.64 18.46
C GLY A 191 -2.01 -10.70 19.22
N PHE A 192 -2.33 -10.94 20.48
CA PHE A 192 -1.55 -11.82 21.37
C PHE A 192 -2.47 -12.74 22.15
N ALA A 193 -3.08 -13.69 21.44
CA ALA A 193 -3.86 -14.77 21.98
C ALA A 193 -3.28 -16.13 21.57
N SER A 194 -3.65 -17.19 22.26
CA SER A 194 -3.35 -18.56 21.87
C SER A 194 -4.54 -19.14 21.13
N VAL A 195 -4.34 -19.56 19.89
CA VAL A 195 -5.34 -20.23 19.04
C VAL A 195 -4.73 -21.56 18.60
N ASP A 196 -5.27 -22.67 19.04
CA ASP A 196 -4.80 -24.04 18.73
C ASP A 196 -3.29 -24.25 18.96
N GLY A 197 -2.71 -23.64 20.00
CA GLY A 197 -1.29 -23.75 20.32
C GLY A 197 -0.38 -22.83 19.49
N PHE A 198 -0.93 -21.91 18.71
CA PHE A 198 -0.21 -20.91 17.94
C PHE A 198 -0.57 -19.49 18.38
N LEU A 199 0.31 -18.53 18.09
CA LEU A 199 -0.02 -17.11 18.24
C LEU A 199 -1.14 -16.77 17.27
N GLY A 200 -2.20 -16.14 17.76
CA GLY A 200 -3.36 -15.83 16.94
C GLY A 200 -4.08 -14.55 17.34
N PHE A 201 -5.14 -14.25 16.60
CA PHE A 201 -5.98 -13.08 16.84
C PHE A 201 -6.95 -13.35 18.00
N GLY A 202 -6.90 -12.51 19.01
CA GLY A 202 -7.73 -12.59 20.20
C GLY A 202 -8.76 -11.46 20.31
N GLY A 203 -9.04 -10.80 19.18
CA GLY A 203 -10.09 -9.79 19.09
C GLY A 203 -11.47 -10.41 19.34
N ASP A 204 -12.32 -9.69 20.04
CA ASP A 204 -13.71 -10.04 20.26
C ASP A 204 -14.65 -9.39 19.26
N SER A 205 -15.96 -9.68 19.35
CA SER A 205 -16.98 -9.09 18.49
C SER A 205 -17.08 -7.56 18.58
N SER A 206 -16.50 -6.94 19.64
CA SER A 206 -16.43 -5.49 19.77
C SER A 206 -15.37 -4.85 18.88
N HIS A 207 -14.51 -5.64 18.25
CA HIS A 207 -13.44 -5.17 17.36
C HIS A 207 -13.95 -4.64 16.02
N GLY A 208 -15.22 -4.85 15.69
CA GLY A 208 -16.00 -4.11 14.70
C GLY A 208 -15.53 -4.18 13.25
N GLY A 209 -14.70 -5.17 12.88
CA GLY A 209 -14.11 -5.28 11.54
C GLY A 209 -12.85 -4.43 11.36
N GLY A 210 -12.12 -4.69 10.28
CA GLY A 210 -10.87 -4.00 9.97
C GLY A 210 -9.84 -4.91 9.33
N CYS A 211 -8.57 -4.54 9.43
CA CYS A 211 -7.45 -5.36 8.96
C CYS A 211 -6.35 -5.43 10.02
N PHE A 212 -5.61 -6.52 10.05
CA PHE A 212 -4.52 -6.69 11.00
C PHE A 212 -3.33 -7.45 10.39
N ALA A 213 -2.16 -7.34 11.00
CA ALA A 213 -0.98 -8.10 10.60
C ALA A 213 0.02 -8.23 11.73
N TRP A 214 0.78 -9.33 11.73
CA TRP A 214 1.98 -9.47 12.55
C TRP A 214 3.21 -9.24 11.70
N VAL A 215 4.18 -8.48 12.21
CA VAL A 215 5.45 -8.18 11.54
C VAL A 215 6.60 -8.61 12.44
N HIS A 216 7.46 -9.47 11.94
CA HIS A 216 8.72 -9.82 12.59
C HIS A 216 9.79 -8.80 12.20
N SER A 217 10.51 -8.27 13.18
CA SER A 217 11.58 -7.29 12.97
C SER A 217 12.83 -7.68 13.74
N VAL A 218 13.99 -7.57 13.08
CA VAL A 218 15.29 -7.92 13.60
C VAL A 218 16.25 -6.74 13.43
N LYS A 219 17.06 -6.42 14.42
CA LYS A 219 18.19 -5.49 14.27
C LYS A 219 19.45 -6.27 13.90
N LYS A 220 19.97 -6.03 12.70
CA LYS A 220 21.20 -6.66 12.20
C LYS A 220 22.16 -5.60 11.67
N ASN A 221 23.38 -5.54 12.22
CA ASN A 221 24.39 -4.55 11.83
C ASN A 221 23.88 -3.09 11.89
N GLY A 222 23.16 -2.72 12.94
CA GLY A 222 22.60 -1.39 13.13
C GLY A 222 21.40 -1.06 12.23
N LYS A 223 20.98 -1.97 11.35
CA LYS A 223 19.82 -1.79 10.45
C LYS A 223 18.66 -2.66 10.90
N THR A 224 17.46 -2.11 10.84
CA THR A 224 16.22 -2.89 11.04
C THR A 224 15.92 -3.68 9.76
N LYS A 225 15.67 -4.97 9.94
CA LYS A 225 15.15 -5.90 8.92
C LYS A 225 13.75 -6.29 9.31
N VAL A 226 12.88 -6.54 8.32
CA VAL A 226 11.48 -6.90 8.54
C VAL A 226 11.05 -8.10 7.70
N SER A 227 10.02 -8.79 8.14
CA SER A 227 9.33 -9.79 7.33
C SER A 227 8.45 -9.12 6.25
N THR A 228 8.15 -9.85 5.18
CA THR A 228 7.17 -9.39 4.18
C THR A 228 5.78 -9.75 4.66
N GLN A 229 4.90 -8.74 4.86
CA GLN A 229 3.57 -8.96 5.42
C GLN A 229 2.49 -8.18 4.69
N TYR A 230 1.34 -8.82 4.59
CA TYR A 230 0.10 -8.24 4.11
C TYR A 230 -0.86 -8.09 5.28
N LEU A 231 -1.68 -7.07 5.25
CA LEU A 231 -2.82 -6.94 6.14
C LEU A 231 -3.84 -8.03 5.82
N ILE A 232 -4.32 -8.69 6.85
CA ILE A 232 -5.34 -9.73 6.77
C ILE A 232 -6.69 -9.02 6.85
N ASP A 233 -7.55 -9.32 5.90
CA ASP A 233 -8.88 -8.73 5.87
C ASP A 233 -9.82 -9.39 6.89
N ASN A 234 -10.49 -8.55 7.64
CA ASN A 234 -11.60 -8.86 8.52
C ASN A 234 -12.62 -7.71 8.49
N ASN A 235 -12.77 -7.05 7.32
CA ASN A 235 -13.57 -5.85 7.15
C ASN A 235 -14.77 -6.11 6.21
N PRO A 236 -15.95 -6.44 6.73
CA PRO A 236 -17.12 -6.65 5.88
C PRO A 236 -17.52 -5.41 5.06
N LEU A 237 -17.14 -4.21 5.53
CA LEU A 237 -17.42 -2.98 4.81
C LEU A 237 -16.62 -2.87 3.50
N LEU A 238 -15.48 -3.56 3.38
CA LEU A 238 -14.63 -3.51 2.18
C LEU A 238 -15.39 -3.95 0.93
N GLU A 239 -16.24 -4.97 1.06
CA GLU A 239 -17.04 -5.51 -0.05
C GLU A 239 -17.88 -4.45 -0.77
N GLU A 240 -18.34 -3.41 -0.04
CA GLU A 240 -19.13 -2.33 -0.63
C GLU A 240 -18.32 -1.39 -1.53
N TYR A 241 -16.96 -1.43 -1.42
CA TYR A 241 -16.06 -0.48 -2.09
C TYR A 241 -15.20 -1.09 -3.20
N ILE A 242 -15.31 -2.40 -3.43
CA ILE A 242 -14.53 -3.10 -4.46
C ILE A 242 -15.39 -3.59 -5.63
N THR A 243 -16.72 -3.34 -5.59
CA THR A 243 -17.68 -3.77 -6.61
C THR A 243 -17.70 -2.87 -7.84
N GLU A 244 -18.33 -3.35 -8.90
CA GLU A 244 -18.62 -2.58 -10.11
C GLU A 244 -19.54 -1.38 -9.83
N GLU A 245 -20.52 -1.55 -8.95
CA GLU A 245 -21.43 -0.48 -8.53
C GLU A 245 -20.66 0.64 -7.81
N ALA A 246 -19.71 0.27 -6.95
CA ALA A 246 -18.83 1.22 -6.28
C ALA A 246 -17.96 1.99 -7.28
N TYR A 247 -17.43 1.30 -8.30
CA TYR A 247 -16.70 1.91 -9.39
C TYR A 247 -17.55 2.94 -10.14
N ASP A 248 -18.74 2.57 -10.56
CA ASP A 248 -19.68 3.45 -11.30
C ASP A 248 -20.09 4.67 -10.47
N LYS A 249 -20.41 4.47 -9.19
CA LYS A 249 -20.71 5.54 -8.25
C LYS A 249 -19.52 6.49 -8.08
N ALA A 250 -18.32 5.97 -7.96
CA ALA A 250 -17.10 6.77 -7.86
C ALA A 250 -16.89 7.59 -9.15
N VAL A 251 -16.98 6.98 -10.33
CA VAL A 251 -16.86 7.65 -11.64
C VAL A 251 -17.83 8.83 -11.75
N LYS A 252 -19.12 8.61 -11.48
CA LYS A 252 -20.13 9.66 -11.52
C LYS A 252 -19.80 10.82 -10.58
N SER A 253 -19.33 10.52 -9.39
CA SER A 253 -19.00 11.53 -8.38
C SER A 253 -17.86 12.47 -8.77
N TYR A 254 -16.97 12.03 -9.65
CA TYR A 254 -15.89 12.86 -10.20
C TYR A 254 -16.29 13.64 -11.46
N GLY A 255 -17.58 13.63 -11.82
CA GLY A 255 -18.12 14.38 -12.97
C GLY A 255 -17.86 13.72 -14.31
N GLY A 256 -17.62 12.41 -14.35
CA GLY A 256 -17.51 11.61 -15.55
C GLY A 256 -18.82 10.97 -15.98
N SER A 257 -19.01 10.76 -17.29
CA SER A 257 -19.98 9.77 -17.77
C SER A 257 -19.36 8.38 -17.69
N ASN A 258 -20.16 7.34 -17.49
CA ASN A 258 -19.67 5.95 -17.44
C ASN A 258 -18.86 5.59 -18.70
N THR A 259 -19.24 6.10 -19.86
CA THR A 259 -18.54 5.87 -21.14
C THR A 259 -17.12 6.43 -21.17
N VAL A 260 -16.86 7.53 -20.44
CA VAL A 260 -15.54 8.19 -20.43
C VAL A 260 -14.53 7.44 -19.55
N PHE A 261 -15.02 6.72 -18.53
CA PHE A 261 -14.16 6.08 -17.52
C PHE A 261 -14.13 4.55 -17.63
N LEU A 262 -14.98 3.96 -18.47
CA LEU A 262 -15.00 2.51 -18.69
C LEU A 262 -13.70 2.02 -19.34
N SER A 263 -13.33 0.78 -19.05
CA SER A 263 -12.28 0.08 -19.80
C SER A 263 -12.71 -0.09 -21.26
N PRO A 264 -11.76 -0.32 -22.18
CA PRO A 264 -12.12 -0.59 -23.59
C PRO A 264 -13.14 -1.72 -23.77
N GLU A 265 -13.06 -2.75 -22.94
CA GLU A 265 -14.01 -3.86 -22.96
C GLU A 265 -15.43 -3.41 -22.57
N ARG A 266 -15.57 -2.56 -21.57
CA ARG A 266 -16.86 -2.01 -21.15
C ARG A 266 -17.45 -1.01 -22.11
N GLN A 267 -16.60 -0.28 -22.85
CA GLN A 267 -17.06 0.66 -23.88
C GLN A 267 -17.72 -0.05 -25.05
N SER A 268 -17.32 -1.30 -25.34
CA SER A 268 -17.92 -2.09 -26.43
C SER A 268 -19.31 -2.62 -26.10
N GLU A 269 -19.62 -2.84 -24.81
CA GLU A 269 -20.95 -3.35 -24.39
C GLU A 269 -22.03 -2.27 -24.33
N THR A 270 -21.65 -1.01 -24.10
CA THR A 270 -22.59 0.13 -24.01
C THR A 270 -22.94 0.79 -25.34
N GLY A 271 -22.25 0.41 -26.42
CA GLY A 271 -22.44 1.01 -27.75
C GLY A 271 -23.68 0.54 -28.53
N SER A 272 -24.54 -0.32 -27.93
CA SER A 272 -25.68 -0.91 -28.66
C SER A 272 -27.07 -0.44 -28.21
N THR A 273 -27.21 0.62 -27.42
CA THR A 273 -28.52 1.21 -27.14
C THR A 273 -28.59 2.60 -27.75
N GLY A 274 -29.19 2.65 -28.96
CA GLY A 274 -29.49 3.88 -29.66
C GLY A 274 -30.45 4.77 -28.87
N GLY A 275 -29.98 5.98 -28.59
CA GLY A 275 -30.80 7.08 -28.13
C GLY A 275 -30.64 8.22 -29.12
N SER A 276 -31.65 8.37 -30.00
CA SER A 276 -31.78 9.54 -30.85
C SER A 276 -32.00 10.77 -29.97
N SER A 277 -31.09 11.70 -29.99
CA SER A 277 -31.29 13.05 -29.50
C SER A 277 -31.35 13.98 -30.71
N GLN A 278 -32.51 14.59 -30.89
CA GLN A 278 -32.77 15.62 -31.90
C GLN A 278 -31.80 16.80 -31.70
N ASP A 279 -31.03 17.04 -32.72
CA ASP A 279 -30.29 18.30 -32.91
C ASP A 279 -31.24 19.42 -33.28
N THR A 280 -31.27 20.43 -32.45
CA THR A 280 -31.91 21.70 -32.80
C THR A 280 -30.89 22.51 -33.56
N GLU A 281 -31.20 22.77 -34.83
CA GLU A 281 -30.45 23.61 -35.73
C GLU A 281 -30.28 25.04 -35.17
N ASN A 282 -29.06 25.52 -35.22
CA ASN A 282 -28.85 26.97 -35.33
C ASN A 282 -27.86 27.28 -36.48
N SER A 283 -28.43 27.84 -37.49
CA SER A 283 -27.81 28.28 -38.74
C SER A 283 -26.85 29.46 -38.55
N GLY A 284 -25.71 29.40 -39.20
CA GLY A 284 -24.80 30.57 -39.35
C GLY A 284 -23.57 30.25 -40.15
N THR A 285 -23.67 30.32 -41.46
CA THR A 285 -22.57 30.43 -42.46
C THR A 285 -22.37 31.92 -42.83
N PRO A 286 -21.29 32.39 -43.50
CA PRO A 286 -20.15 31.73 -44.15
C PRO A 286 -18.81 32.49 -44.08
N GLY A 287 -17.79 31.89 -44.70
CA GLY A 287 -16.66 32.60 -45.31
C GLY A 287 -15.30 31.97 -45.00
N GLY A 288 -14.71 31.27 -45.90
CA GLY A 288 -13.83 31.67 -46.94
C GLY A 288 -12.42 31.09 -46.83
N GLY A 289 -12.06 30.18 -47.72
CA GLY A 289 -10.87 30.24 -48.56
C GLY A 289 -9.52 29.80 -48.01
N GLY A 290 -8.87 28.84 -48.71
CA GLY A 290 -7.44 28.73 -48.76
C GLY A 290 -6.90 27.31 -48.91
N SER A 291 -6.74 26.89 -50.14
CA SER A 291 -6.02 25.68 -50.62
C SER A 291 -4.52 25.73 -50.34
N GLY A 292 -3.91 24.54 -50.25
CA GLY A 292 -2.46 24.38 -50.30
C GLY A 292 -2.04 22.92 -50.10
N SER A 293 -1.90 22.23 -51.23
CA SER A 293 -1.24 20.92 -51.40
C SER A 293 0.27 21.00 -51.09
N THR A 294 0.89 19.93 -50.61
CA THR A 294 1.89 19.13 -51.35
C THR A 294 2.63 18.17 -50.44
N ASP A 295 2.62 16.96 -50.87
CA ASP A 295 3.56 15.84 -50.87
C ASP A 295 4.93 15.96 -50.18
N GLY A 296 5.36 14.85 -49.56
CA GLY A 296 6.75 14.63 -49.19
C GLY A 296 6.98 13.29 -48.50
N SER A 297 6.95 12.21 -49.28
CA SER A 297 7.51 10.91 -48.93
C SER A 297 9.03 10.98 -48.74
N GLY A 298 9.56 10.25 -47.75
CA GLY A 298 11.00 10.07 -47.58
C GLY A 298 11.30 8.92 -46.61
N SER A 299 11.33 7.72 -47.19
CA SER A 299 12.02 6.56 -46.61
C SER A 299 13.53 6.77 -46.73
N ASP A 300 14.28 6.47 -45.67
CA ASP A 300 15.60 5.89 -45.86
C ASP A 300 16.04 5.02 -44.70
N SER A 301 16.59 3.90 -45.10
CA SER A 301 17.12 2.78 -44.39
C SER A 301 18.65 2.89 -44.22
N GLY A 302 19.18 2.20 -43.22
CA GLY A 302 20.60 1.82 -43.15
C GLY A 302 21.28 2.34 -41.90
N SER A 303 22.14 1.66 -41.19
CA SER A 303 22.94 0.47 -41.44
C SER A 303 23.76 0.25 -40.18
N GLN A 304 24.09 -0.97 -39.95
CA GLN A 304 24.98 -1.58 -38.95
C GLN A 304 26.33 -0.84 -38.78
N GLY A 305 26.88 -0.94 -37.55
CA GLY A 305 28.26 -0.65 -37.25
C GLY A 305 28.70 -1.36 -35.97
N SER A 306 29.31 -2.50 -36.16
CA SER A 306 30.00 -3.36 -35.21
C SER A 306 31.38 -2.79 -34.81
N GLY A 307 31.84 -3.15 -33.61
CA GLY A 307 33.26 -3.38 -33.40
C GLY A 307 33.94 -2.59 -32.30
N GLY A 308 34.63 -3.31 -31.40
CA GLY A 308 35.74 -2.79 -30.64
C GLY A 308 35.86 -3.29 -29.22
N SER A 309 36.30 -4.54 -29.06
CA SER A 309 36.97 -5.04 -27.87
C SER A 309 38.32 -4.32 -27.74
N ASP A 310 38.70 -3.87 -26.52
CA ASP A 310 40.08 -3.88 -26.15
C ASP A 310 40.25 -4.16 -24.65
N SER A 311 41.15 -5.12 -24.42
CA SER A 311 41.65 -5.62 -23.16
C SER A 311 42.86 -4.82 -22.75
N GLY A 312 43.00 -4.50 -21.48
CA GLY A 312 44.20 -3.93 -20.91
C GLY A 312 44.29 -4.26 -19.43
N SER A 313 45.03 -5.33 -19.16
CA SER A 313 45.64 -5.70 -17.88
C SER A 313 46.80 -4.76 -17.54
N ASP A 314 47.11 -4.69 -16.25
CA ASP A 314 48.41 -4.62 -15.56
C ASP A 314 48.36 -3.67 -14.37
N GLU A 315 48.57 -4.21 -13.26
CA GLU A 315 49.68 -4.55 -12.38
C GLU A 315 50.02 -3.47 -11.34
N GLU A 316 50.02 -3.96 -10.12
CA GLU A 316 51.01 -3.86 -9.05
C GLU A 316 51.40 -2.51 -8.41
N GLY A 317 51.53 -2.61 -7.09
CA GLY A 317 52.38 -1.80 -6.24
C GLY A 317 51.71 -1.20 -5.02
N GLY A 318 51.72 -1.71 -3.84
CA GLY A 318 52.88 -1.96 -2.98
C GLY A 318 53.14 -0.74 -2.10
N GLY A 319 53.01 -0.88 -0.76
CA GLY A 319 53.63 0.12 0.11
C GLY A 319 53.00 0.33 1.47
N LEU A 320 53.52 -0.35 2.41
CA LEU A 320 53.57 -0.21 3.87
C LEU A 320 53.69 1.23 4.41
N GLY A 321 53.19 1.44 5.63
CA GLY A 321 53.84 2.38 6.51
C GLY A 321 52.95 3.04 7.59
N ALA A 322 53.19 2.54 8.82
CA ALA A 322 52.94 3.12 10.13
C ALA A 322 51.50 3.14 10.66
#